data_43b213c73e83d84305dc65811a45e748
#
_entry.id   43b213c73e83d84305dc65811a45e748
#
_cell.length_a   1.000
_cell.length_b   1.000
_cell.length_c   1.000
_cell.angle_alpha   90.00
_cell.angle_beta   90.00
_cell.angle_gamma   90.00
#
_symmetry.space_group_name_H-M   'P 1'
#
loop_
_entity.id
_entity.type
_entity.pdbx_description
1 polymer ?
#
loop_
_entity_poly.entity_id
_entity_poly.type
_entity_poly.pdbx_seq_one_letter_code
_entity_poly.pdbx_strand_id
1 'polypeptide(L)'
;MMSTDHCPAPLLRIQPQFSHYAQRARLAQRESLFYEALELSMAPMLDGNAAAACREWYKSSGRVNAIHGAFIDVNPASGDPAFRELSRRRCRESCTLAVELGAEQVVFHSSAFPFLRGGYLENWADLCAAFYMELAEEYRGLTLCIENSQDLDPEPLEALMKRTGDGVRVCLDIGHAHYSGTPLEAWFDVLGPSIACLHLSDNMGRFDDHLPIGDGGIDWAMADRLYQGLGKELPMTLEVGGLQGVDKSLAFLRRNGYFALEG
;
A
#
# COMPACT_ATOMS: atom_id res chain seq x y z
N MET A 1 23.82 -32.35 6.37
CA MET A 1 23.64 -31.04 7.02
C MET A 1 22.99 -30.15 5.97
N MET A 2 21.65 -30.03 5.98
CA MET A 2 20.97 -29.07 5.13
C MET A 2 21.13 -27.71 5.79
N SER A 3 21.73 -26.77 5.07
CA SER A 3 21.74 -25.35 5.44
C SER A 3 20.29 -24.92 5.56
N THR A 4 19.87 -24.54 6.74
CA THR A 4 18.66 -23.75 6.92
C THR A 4 19.02 -22.37 6.42
N ASP A 5 18.80 -22.11 5.12
CA ASP A 5 18.80 -20.77 4.60
C ASP A 5 17.71 -20.01 5.39
N HIS A 6 18.16 -19.21 6.34
CA HIS A 6 17.30 -18.26 7.03
C HIS A 6 16.89 -17.24 5.96
N CYS A 7 15.66 -17.34 5.52
CA CYS A 7 15.04 -16.28 4.74
C CYS A 7 15.04 -15.02 5.65
N PRO A 8 15.58 -13.89 5.23
CA PRO A 8 15.52 -12.69 6.07
C PRO A 8 14.05 -12.32 6.33
N ALA A 9 13.78 -11.80 7.53
CA ALA A 9 12.43 -11.40 7.88
C ALA A 9 11.93 -10.29 6.92
N PRO A 10 10.65 -10.31 6.51
CA PRO A 10 10.13 -9.32 5.58
C PRO A 10 10.22 -7.91 6.16
N LEU A 11 10.42 -6.93 5.28
CA LEU A 11 10.44 -5.53 5.67
C LEU A 11 9.02 -5.10 6.11
N LEU A 12 8.89 -4.76 7.39
CA LEU A 12 7.62 -4.30 7.96
C LEU A 12 7.59 -2.78 8.06
N ARG A 13 6.43 -2.22 7.73
CA ARG A 13 6.12 -0.80 7.80
C ARG A 13 4.89 -0.56 8.68
N ILE A 14 4.80 0.66 9.18
CA ILE A 14 3.59 1.21 9.79
C ILE A 14 3.32 2.59 9.22
N GLN A 15 2.06 3.02 9.29
CA GLN A 15 1.67 4.40 9.03
C GLN A 15 1.62 5.15 10.38
N PRO A 16 2.59 6.04 10.68
CA PRO A 16 2.55 6.84 11.89
C PRO A 16 1.39 7.84 11.84
N GLN A 17 0.74 8.05 12.97
CA GLN A 17 -0.27 9.11 13.11
C GLN A 17 0.39 10.36 13.69
N PHE A 18 0.17 11.52 13.10
CA PHE A 18 0.81 12.79 13.47
C PHE A 18 0.73 13.09 14.97
N SER A 19 -0.45 12.85 15.59
CA SER A 19 -0.67 13.06 17.03
C SER A 19 0.14 12.13 17.95
N HIS A 20 0.76 11.07 17.40
CA HIS A 20 1.40 10.00 18.18
C HIS A 20 2.84 9.70 17.76
N TYR A 21 3.51 10.60 17.05
CA TYR A 21 4.85 10.36 16.49
C TYR A 21 5.88 9.83 17.50
N ALA A 22 5.96 10.43 18.69
CA ALA A 22 6.93 9.99 19.70
C ALA A 22 6.72 8.54 20.16
N GLN A 23 5.48 8.11 20.24
CA GLN A 23 5.13 6.72 20.60
C GLN A 23 5.38 5.77 19.45
N ARG A 24 5.02 6.18 18.22
CA ARG A 24 5.29 5.42 16.99
C ARG A 24 6.80 5.26 16.75
N ALA A 25 7.60 6.29 17.03
CA ALA A 25 9.06 6.20 16.93
C ALA A 25 9.65 5.16 17.88
N ARG A 26 9.18 5.13 19.15
CA ARG A 26 9.62 4.11 20.11
C ARG A 26 9.21 2.70 19.67
N LEU A 27 7.98 2.54 19.18
CA LEU A 27 7.50 1.27 18.65
C LEU A 27 8.35 0.83 17.45
N ALA A 28 8.54 1.71 16.47
CA ALA A 28 9.31 1.40 15.27
C ALA A 28 10.77 1.03 15.60
N GLN A 29 11.38 1.69 16.58
CA GLN A 29 12.73 1.34 17.03
C GLN A 29 12.77 -0.02 17.71
N ARG A 30 11.81 -0.32 18.62
CA ARG A 30 11.74 -1.59 19.33
C ARG A 30 11.53 -2.78 18.38
N GLU A 31 10.67 -2.62 17.40
CA GLU A 31 10.23 -3.66 16.46
C GLU A 31 10.99 -3.62 15.12
N SER A 32 11.97 -2.74 14.96
CA SER A 32 12.72 -2.54 13.71
C SER A 32 11.85 -2.19 12.50
N LEU A 33 10.74 -1.45 12.73
CA LEU A 33 9.80 -1.09 11.68
C LEU A 33 10.26 0.13 10.89
N PHE A 34 9.86 0.17 9.63
CA PHE A 34 9.96 1.33 8.75
C PHE A 34 8.63 2.11 8.72
N TYR A 35 8.61 3.20 7.97
CA TYR A 35 7.41 4.01 7.79
C TYR A 35 6.96 4.00 6.32
N GLU A 36 5.66 3.88 6.15
CA GLU A 36 4.96 4.38 4.99
C GLU A 36 4.31 5.71 5.39
N ALA A 37 4.82 6.81 4.83
CA ALA A 37 4.35 8.14 5.20
C ALA A 37 3.04 8.46 4.47
N LEU A 38 1.96 8.70 5.22
CA LEU A 38 0.62 8.97 4.71
C LEU A 38 0.25 10.46 4.77
N GLU A 39 0.51 11.12 5.89
CA GLU A 39 -0.07 12.44 6.21
C GLU A 39 0.35 13.52 5.23
N LEU A 40 1.55 13.43 4.66
CA LEU A 40 2.05 14.42 3.71
C LEU A 40 1.35 14.33 2.34
N SER A 41 0.73 13.20 2.03
CA SER A 41 -0.12 13.02 0.85
C SER A 41 -1.48 13.71 1.01
N MET A 42 -1.85 13.99 2.26
CA MET A 42 -3.00 14.80 2.63
C MET A 42 -2.61 16.25 2.95
N ALA A 43 -1.44 16.71 2.46
CA ALA A 43 -0.90 18.03 2.76
C ALA A 43 -1.87 19.22 2.59
N PRO A 44 -2.82 19.20 1.63
CA PRO A 44 -3.86 20.23 1.55
C PRO A 44 -4.77 20.30 2.77
N MET A 45 -4.82 19.24 3.59
CA MET A 45 -5.62 19.17 4.82
C MET A 45 -4.83 19.59 6.06
N LEU A 46 -3.51 19.74 5.95
CA LEU A 46 -2.63 20.21 7.01
C LEU A 46 -2.39 21.71 6.85
N ASP A 47 -2.35 22.44 7.97
CA ASP A 47 -1.81 23.79 7.91
C ASP A 47 -0.30 23.76 7.58
N GLY A 48 0.23 24.87 7.04
CA GLY A 48 1.61 24.93 6.57
C GLY A 48 2.67 24.61 7.64
N ASN A 49 2.41 24.93 8.90
CA ASN A 49 3.32 24.65 10.02
C ASN A 49 3.29 23.16 10.38
N ALA A 50 2.10 22.56 10.41
CA ALA A 50 1.94 21.14 10.67
C ALA A 50 2.58 20.29 9.57
N ALA A 51 2.39 20.67 8.30
CA ALA A 51 3.02 20.01 7.17
C ALA A 51 4.56 20.06 7.23
N ALA A 52 5.12 21.23 7.58
CA ALA A 52 6.57 21.39 7.73
C ALA A 52 7.14 20.55 8.88
N ALA A 53 6.47 20.56 10.04
CA ALA A 53 6.87 19.77 11.20
C ALA A 53 6.80 18.27 10.92
N CYS A 54 5.75 17.82 10.23
CA CYS A 54 5.57 16.43 9.80
C CYS A 54 6.70 15.99 8.86
N ARG A 55 7.02 16.79 7.86
CA ARG A 55 8.11 16.53 6.90
C ARG A 55 9.46 16.43 7.59
N GLU A 56 9.77 17.34 8.49
CA GLU A 56 11.03 17.34 9.23
C GLU A 56 11.14 16.10 10.14
N TRP A 57 10.04 15.71 10.78
CA TRP A 57 10.01 14.51 11.59
C TRP A 57 10.31 13.26 10.77
N TYR A 58 9.65 13.06 9.61
CA TYR A 58 9.92 11.93 8.73
C TYR A 58 11.38 11.93 8.26
N LYS A 59 11.89 13.08 7.82
CA LYS A 59 13.26 13.23 7.34
C LYS A 59 14.30 12.88 8.42
N SER A 60 14.08 13.36 9.64
CA SER A 60 14.97 13.07 10.76
C SER A 60 14.89 11.64 11.26
N SER A 61 13.82 10.92 11.00
CA SER A 61 13.63 9.54 11.43
C SER A 61 14.58 8.56 10.76
N GLY A 62 14.96 8.81 9.50
CA GLY A 62 15.75 7.91 8.67
C GLY A 62 15.08 6.55 8.42
N ARG A 63 13.75 6.46 8.58
CA ARG A 63 12.99 5.20 8.50
C ARG A 63 11.91 5.17 7.42
N VAL A 64 11.77 6.21 6.64
CA VAL A 64 10.78 6.24 5.54
C VAL A 64 11.28 5.29 4.45
N ASN A 65 10.47 4.30 4.11
CA ASN A 65 10.74 3.37 3.02
C ASN A 65 9.67 3.43 1.93
N ALA A 66 8.46 3.87 2.28
CA ALA A 66 7.40 4.11 1.32
C ALA A 66 6.64 5.40 1.61
N ILE A 67 5.97 5.90 0.58
CA ILE A 67 4.97 6.97 0.67
C ILE A 67 3.64 6.38 0.24
N HIS A 68 2.61 6.56 1.06
CA HIS A 68 1.25 6.46 0.57
C HIS A 68 0.95 7.73 -0.21
N GLY A 69 0.78 7.60 -1.51
CA GLY A 69 0.56 8.72 -2.42
C GLY A 69 -0.78 9.41 -2.19
N ALA A 70 -1.00 10.50 -2.87
CA ALA A 70 -2.27 11.22 -2.80
C ALA A 70 -3.41 10.32 -3.29
N PHE A 71 -4.48 10.19 -2.50
CA PHE A 71 -5.59 9.27 -2.75
C PHE A 71 -6.97 9.93 -2.62
N ILE A 72 -7.13 10.93 -1.73
CA ILE A 72 -8.40 11.63 -1.56
C ILE A 72 -8.65 12.53 -2.76
N ASP A 73 -9.80 12.32 -3.42
CA ASP A 73 -10.20 13.09 -4.61
C ASP A 73 -9.11 13.10 -5.70
N VAL A 74 -8.50 11.95 -5.95
CA VAL A 74 -7.47 11.76 -6.98
C VAL A 74 -7.92 10.68 -7.97
N ASN A 75 -7.99 11.06 -9.26
CA ASN A 75 -8.24 10.14 -10.35
C ASN A 75 -7.46 10.58 -11.60
N PRO A 76 -6.26 10.03 -11.85
CA PRO A 76 -5.42 10.41 -12.98
C PRO A 76 -5.98 9.99 -14.34
N ALA A 77 -7.03 9.16 -14.35
CA ALA A 77 -7.78 8.76 -15.56
C ALA A 77 -9.15 9.46 -15.68
N SER A 78 -9.39 10.50 -14.89
CA SER A 78 -10.66 11.23 -14.93
C SER A 78 -11.01 11.71 -16.35
N GLY A 79 -12.30 11.61 -16.72
CA GLY A 79 -12.84 12.16 -17.95
C GLY A 79 -12.81 13.70 -17.98
N ASP A 80 -12.87 14.36 -16.81
CA ASP A 80 -12.72 15.82 -16.71
C ASP A 80 -11.23 16.20 -16.82
N PRO A 81 -10.85 17.01 -17.84
CA PRO A 81 -9.44 17.37 -18.05
C PRO A 81 -8.81 18.15 -16.89
N ALA A 82 -9.58 19.05 -16.25
CA ALA A 82 -9.07 19.86 -15.14
C ALA A 82 -8.84 19.01 -13.89
N PHE A 83 -9.78 18.13 -13.58
CA PHE A 83 -9.65 17.20 -12.46
C PHE A 83 -8.53 16.17 -12.70
N ARG A 84 -8.43 15.66 -13.93
CA ARG A 84 -7.33 14.75 -14.33
C ARG A 84 -5.97 15.41 -14.17
N GLU A 85 -5.78 16.65 -14.62
CA GLU A 85 -4.52 17.37 -14.50
C GLU A 85 -4.17 17.64 -13.04
N LEU A 86 -5.13 18.04 -12.21
CA LEU A 86 -4.92 18.21 -10.78
C LEU A 86 -4.47 16.88 -10.12
N SER A 87 -5.16 15.79 -10.45
CA SER A 87 -4.84 14.45 -9.93
C SER A 87 -3.41 14.03 -10.31
N ARG A 88 -3.02 14.18 -11.57
CA ARG A 88 -1.67 13.88 -12.06
C ARG A 88 -0.59 14.72 -11.38
N ARG A 89 -0.87 15.99 -11.14
CA ARG A 89 0.02 16.85 -10.36
C ARG A 89 0.19 16.35 -8.92
N ARG A 90 -0.88 15.93 -8.25
CA ARG A 90 -0.81 15.35 -6.90
C ARG A 90 0.02 14.07 -6.84
N CYS A 91 -0.09 13.21 -7.85
CA CYS A 91 0.77 12.04 -7.95
C CYS A 91 2.25 12.39 -8.10
N ARG A 92 2.59 13.40 -8.94
CA ARG A 92 3.98 13.89 -9.06
C ARG A 92 4.51 14.50 -7.75
N GLU A 93 3.69 15.26 -7.04
CA GLU A 93 4.03 15.81 -5.73
C GLU A 93 4.37 14.68 -4.72
N SER A 94 3.62 13.56 -4.75
CA SER A 94 3.90 12.39 -3.92
C SER A 94 5.24 11.71 -4.29
N CYS A 95 5.54 11.56 -5.58
CA CYS A 95 6.82 11.02 -6.02
C CYS A 95 8.00 11.95 -5.66
N THR A 96 7.84 13.25 -5.81
CA THR A 96 8.84 14.24 -5.38
C THR A 96 9.12 14.12 -3.88
N LEU A 97 8.07 13.98 -3.07
CA LEU A 97 8.18 13.76 -1.64
C LEU A 97 8.93 12.45 -1.32
N ALA A 98 8.63 11.37 -2.05
CA ALA A 98 9.31 10.09 -1.90
C ALA A 98 10.83 10.24 -2.11
N VAL A 99 11.23 10.90 -3.17
CA VAL A 99 12.65 11.19 -3.45
C VAL A 99 13.27 12.04 -2.33
N GLU A 100 12.57 13.08 -1.86
CA GLU A 100 13.04 13.94 -0.79
C GLU A 100 13.28 13.19 0.53
N LEU A 101 12.39 12.25 0.86
CA LEU A 101 12.44 11.47 2.10
C LEU A 101 13.29 10.20 1.98
N GLY A 102 13.81 9.88 0.79
CA GLY A 102 14.60 8.68 0.55
C GLY A 102 13.78 7.39 0.52
N ALA A 103 12.48 7.49 0.22
CA ALA A 103 11.62 6.33 0.04
C ALA A 103 11.94 5.61 -1.28
N GLU A 104 11.71 4.30 -1.31
CA GLU A 104 11.92 3.45 -2.48
C GLU A 104 10.63 3.12 -3.23
N GLN A 105 9.47 3.37 -2.58
CA GLN A 105 8.17 2.96 -3.08
C GLN A 105 7.10 4.04 -2.86
N VAL A 106 6.19 4.16 -3.82
CA VAL A 106 4.99 5.01 -3.70
C VAL A 106 3.78 4.16 -4.03
N VAL A 107 2.78 4.17 -3.14
CA VAL A 107 1.52 3.45 -3.31
C VAL A 107 0.43 4.45 -3.67
N PHE A 108 -0.31 4.20 -4.75
CA PHE A 108 -1.47 4.98 -5.17
C PHE A 108 -2.70 4.08 -5.23
N HIS A 109 -3.86 4.58 -4.89
CA HIS A 109 -5.11 3.86 -5.12
C HIS A 109 -5.39 3.71 -6.61
N SER A 110 -6.06 2.62 -7.00
CA SER A 110 -6.48 2.37 -8.38
C SER A 110 -7.37 3.50 -8.93
N SER A 111 -8.18 4.09 -8.06
CA SER A 111 -9.21 5.08 -8.42
C SER A 111 -10.16 4.58 -9.52
N ALA A 112 -10.23 3.26 -9.74
CA ALA A 112 -11.18 2.65 -10.65
C ALA A 112 -12.58 2.74 -10.06
N PHE A 113 -13.56 3.11 -10.89
CA PHE A 113 -14.96 3.07 -10.47
C PHE A 113 -15.39 1.60 -10.31
N PRO A 114 -16.07 1.21 -9.23
CA PRO A 114 -16.36 -0.19 -8.90
C PRO A 114 -17.11 -0.99 -9.99
N PHE A 115 -17.80 -0.30 -10.88
CA PHE A 115 -18.63 -0.92 -11.93
C PHE A 115 -18.08 -0.71 -13.34
N LEU A 116 -16.81 -0.30 -13.50
CA LEU A 116 -16.19 -0.21 -14.81
C LEU A 116 -16.11 -1.58 -15.46
N ARG A 117 -16.63 -1.69 -16.69
CA ARG A 117 -16.57 -2.92 -17.49
C ARG A 117 -16.43 -2.61 -18.96
N GLY A 118 -15.91 -3.58 -19.72
CA GLY A 118 -15.79 -3.49 -21.19
C GLY A 118 -15.02 -2.25 -21.63
N GLY A 119 -15.50 -1.53 -22.64
CA GLY A 119 -14.80 -0.38 -23.21
C GLY A 119 -14.50 0.76 -22.22
N TYR A 120 -15.27 0.91 -21.15
CA TYR A 120 -14.98 1.91 -20.11
C TYR A 120 -13.78 1.50 -19.26
N LEU A 121 -13.68 0.21 -18.92
CA LEU A 121 -12.54 -0.33 -18.20
C LEU A 121 -11.28 -0.23 -19.05
N GLU A 122 -11.35 -0.62 -20.31
CA GLU A 122 -10.23 -0.52 -21.26
C GLU A 122 -9.71 0.92 -21.36
N ASN A 123 -10.63 1.89 -21.55
CA ASN A 123 -10.24 3.30 -21.62
C ASN A 123 -9.61 3.81 -20.31
N TRP A 124 -10.14 3.42 -19.16
CA TRP A 124 -9.54 3.75 -17.87
C TRP A 124 -8.13 3.19 -17.75
N ALA A 125 -7.95 1.90 -18.09
CA ALA A 125 -6.66 1.23 -18.04
C ALA A 125 -5.64 1.86 -19.01
N ASP A 126 -6.05 2.25 -20.21
CA ASP A 126 -5.21 2.96 -21.19
C ASP A 126 -4.73 4.32 -20.65
N LEU A 127 -5.64 5.10 -20.06
CA LEU A 127 -5.33 6.42 -19.49
C LEU A 127 -4.43 6.32 -18.26
N CYS A 128 -4.66 5.34 -17.38
CA CYS A 128 -3.82 5.06 -16.23
C CYS A 128 -2.43 4.58 -16.67
N ALA A 129 -2.35 3.61 -17.58
CA ALA A 129 -1.10 3.08 -18.06
C ALA A 129 -0.22 4.16 -18.70
N ALA A 130 -0.80 4.99 -19.57
CA ALA A 130 -0.07 6.10 -20.20
C ALA A 130 0.53 7.04 -19.15
N PHE A 131 -0.25 7.40 -18.13
CA PHE A 131 0.22 8.31 -17.07
C PHE A 131 1.25 7.67 -16.14
N TYR A 132 0.97 6.47 -15.62
CA TYR A 132 1.87 5.84 -14.66
C TYR A 132 3.20 5.39 -15.29
N MET A 133 3.19 5.02 -16.57
CA MET A 133 4.44 4.75 -17.31
C MET A 133 5.27 6.02 -17.51
N GLU A 134 4.65 7.16 -17.83
CA GLU A 134 5.32 8.46 -17.86
C GLU A 134 5.91 8.81 -16.48
N LEU A 135 5.13 8.59 -15.40
CA LEU A 135 5.57 8.89 -14.04
C LEU A 135 6.73 7.98 -13.60
N ALA A 136 6.70 6.69 -13.96
CA ALA A 136 7.78 5.74 -13.68
C ALA A 136 9.08 6.12 -14.41
N GLU A 137 8.98 6.63 -15.63
CA GLU A 137 10.13 7.14 -16.38
C GLU A 137 10.70 8.43 -15.78
N GLU A 138 9.82 9.33 -15.29
CA GLU A 138 10.21 10.58 -14.61
C GLU A 138 10.92 10.29 -13.28
N TYR A 139 10.49 9.25 -12.55
CA TYR A 139 11.00 8.88 -11.22
C TYR A 139 11.60 7.48 -11.19
N ARG A 140 12.56 7.19 -12.08
CA ARG A 140 13.18 5.86 -12.31
C ARG A 140 13.72 5.14 -11.07
N GLY A 141 13.93 5.85 -9.97
CA GLY A 141 14.40 5.25 -8.72
C GLY A 141 13.30 4.73 -7.81
N LEU A 142 12.03 4.97 -8.16
CA LEU A 142 10.88 4.60 -7.36
C LEU A 142 10.13 3.41 -7.95
N THR A 143 9.69 2.50 -7.10
CA THR A 143 8.70 1.49 -7.44
C THR A 143 7.30 2.08 -7.25
N LEU A 144 6.55 2.27 -8.34
CA LEU A 144 5.18 2.73 -8.29
C LEU A 144 4.25 1.52 -8.12
N CYS A 145 3.43 1.53 -7.08
CA CYS A 145 2.45 0.49 -6.81
C CYS A 145 1.04 1.05 -6.89
N ILE A 146 0.13 0.29 -7.49
CA ILE A 146 -1.29 0.61 -7.51
C ILE A 146 -2.02 -0.36 -6.60
N GLU A 147 -2.77 0.19 -5.68
CA GLU A 147 -3.48 -0.54 -4.64
C GLU A 147 -4.95 -0.75 -5.03
N ASN A 148 -5.46 -1.95 -4.77
CA ASN A 148 -6.89 -2.23 -4.80
C ASN A 148 -7.57 -1.50 -3.63
N SER A 149 -8.46 -0.57 -3.92
CA SER A 149 -9.16 0.17 -2.87
C SER A 149 -10.68 0.00 -2.95
N GLN A 150 -11.31 0.47 -4.01
CA GLN A 150 -12.73 0.31 -4.26
C GLN A 150 -13.04 -0.74 -5.32
N ASP A 151 -12.04 -1.50 -5.71
CA ASP A 151 -12.15 -2.53 -6.71
C ASP A 151 -12.96 -3.71 -6.15
N LEU A 152 -13.98 -4.15 -6.89
CA LEU A 152 -14.82 -5.29 -6.49
C LEU A 152 -14.16 -6.64 -6.80
N ASP A 153 -13.21 -6.66 -7.72
CA ASP A 153 -12.47 -7.83 -8.18
C ASP A 153 -11.13 -7.40 -8.81
N PRO A 154 -10.21 -8.32 -9.12
CA PRO A 154 -8.89 -7.97 -9.63
C PRO A 154 -8.87 -7.48 -11.10
N GLU A 155 -9.99 -7.51 -11.84
CA GLU A 155 -10.03 -7.20 -13.28
C GLU A 155 -9.45 -5.81 -13.62
N PRO A 156 -9.75 -4.72 -12.87
CA PRO A 156 -9.18 -3.40 -13.20
C PRO A 156 -7.66 -3.37 -13.09
N LEU A 157 -7.10 -3.91 -12.01
CA LEU A 157 -5.65 -3.97 -11.83
C LEU A 157 -4.99 -4.92 -12.83
N GLU A 158 -5.60 -6.04 -13.15
CA GLU A 158 -5.13 -6.94 -14.20
C GLU A 158 -5.05 -6.23 -15.56
N ALA A 159 -6.10 -5.49 -15.93
CA ALA A 159 -6.14 -4.72 -17.17
C ALA A 159 -5.03 -3.65 -17.22
N LEU A 160 -4.73 -3.02 -16.10
CA LEU A 160 -3.63 -2.06 -15.98
C LEU A 160 -2.27 -2.76 -16.09
N MET A 161 -2.03 -3.84 -15.35
CA MET A 161 -0.75 -4.58 -15.36
C MET A 161 -0.43 -5.17 -16.74
N LYS A 162 -1.43 -5.63 -17.49
CA LYS A 162 -1.25 -6.07 -18.89
C LYS A 162 -0.67 -4.99 -19.81
N ARG A 163 -0.88 -3.71 -19.47
CA ARG A 163 -0.41 -2.56 -20.25
C ARG A 163 0.95 -2.03 -19.79
N THR A 164 1.21 -2.09 -18.51
CA THR A 164 2.41 -1.50 -17.89
C THR A 164 3.54 -2.50 -17.71
N GLY A 165 3.26 -3.79 -17.71
CA GLY A 165 4.25 -4.83 -17.39
C GLY A 165 4.92 -4.53 -16.04
N ASP A 166 6.26 -4.61 -16.01
CA ASP A 166 7.03 -4.35 -14.80
C ASP A 166 7.25 -2.85 -14.49
N GLY A 167 6.78 -1.95 -15.34
CA GLY A 167 6.93 -0.50 -15.13
C GLY A 167 6.10 0.03 -13.97
N VAL A 168 5.02 -0.68 -13.60
CA VAL A 168 4.15 -0.40 -12.46
C VAL A 168 3.80 -1.72 -11.80
N ARG A 169 3.64 -1.71 -10.48
CA ARG A 169 3.39 -2.92 -9.68
C ARG A 169 2.08 -2.81 -8.92
N VAL A 170 1.73 -3.86 -8.22
CA VAL A 170 0.53 -3.92 -7.36
C VAL A 170 0.94 -3.83 -5.89
N CYS A 171 0.25 -3.00 -5.13
CA CYS A 171 0.10 -3.14 -3.70
C CYS A 171 -1.22 -3.90 -3.47
N LEU A 172 -1.16 -5.11 -2.92
CA LEU A 172 -2.39 -5.83 -2.59
C LEU A 172 -2.75 -5.54 -1.13
N ASP A 173 -3.84 -4.80 -0.93
CA ASP A 173 -4.45 -4.65 0.39
C ASP A 173 -5.40 -5.83 0.66
N ILE A 174 -5.07 -6.58 1.72
CA ILE A 174 -5.81 -7.79 2.13
C ILE A 174 -7.16 -7.41 2.73
N GLY A 175 -7.22 -6.29 3.45
CA GLY A 175 -8.47 -5.77 4.03
C GLY A 175 -9.45 -5.34 2.95
N HIS A 176 -8.96 -4.59 1.95
CA HIS A 176 -9.77 -4.18 0.80
C HIS A 176 -10.25 -5.37 -0.03
N ALA A 177 -9.39 -6.35 -0.27
CA ALA A 177 -9.77 -7.59 -0.94
C ALA A 177 -10.87 -8.33 -0.16
N HIS A 178 -10.81 -8.35 1.18
CA HIS A 178 -11.80 -9.02 2.01
C HIS A 178 -13.17 -8.36 1.96
N TYR A 179 -13.25 -7.03 2.12
CA TYR A 179 -14.56 -6.37 2.09
C TYR A 179 -15.17 -6.27 0.68
N SER A 180 -14.38 -6.46 -0.37
CA SER A 180 -14.90 -6.53 -1.75
C SER A 180 -15.87 -7.70 -1.95
N GLY A 181 -15.74 -8.74 -1.12
CA GLY A 181 -16.51 -9.97 -1.21
C GLY A 181 -15.99 -10.97 -2.25
N THR A 182 -14.97 -10.60 -3.03
CA THR A 182 -14.28 -11.53 -3.93
C THR A 182 -13.30 -12.40 -3.12
N PRO A 183 -13.28 -13.73 -3.33
CA PRO A 183 -12.35 -14.61 -2.63
C PRO A 183 -10.90 -14.14 -2.76
N LEU A 184 -10.14 -14.18 -1.65
CA LEU A 184 -8.77 -13.70 -1.61
C LEU A 184 -7.86 -14.45 -2.59
N GLU A 185 -8.12 -15.74 -2.81
CA GLU A 185 -7.41 -16.56 -3.80
C GLU A 185 -7.47 -15.95 -5.19
N ALA A 186 -8.62 -15.40 -5.60
CA ALA A 186 -8.77 -14.81 -6.93
C ALA A 186 -7.84 -13.58 -7.12
N TRP A 187 -7.61 -12.81 -6.06
CA TRP A 187 -6.68 -11.69 -6.09
C TRP A 187 -5.23 -12.15 -6.26
N PHE A 188 -4.82 -13.18 -5.51
CA PHE A 188 -3.48 -13.74 -5.61
C PHE A 188 -3.25 -14.48 -6.94
N ASP A 189 -4.24 -15.23 -7.41
CA ASP A 189 -4.12 -15.97 -8.67
C ASP A 189 -3.93 -15.05 -9.87
N VAL A 190 -4.65 -13.93 -9.90
CA VAL A 190 -4.62 -12.97 -11.01
C VAL A 190 -3.43 -12.01 -10.89
N LEU A 191 -3.19 -11.44 -9.71
CA LEU A 191 -2.23 -10.35 -9.52
C LEU A 191 -0.88 -10.80 -8.97
N GLY A 192 -0.74 -12.04 -8.50
CA GLY A 192 0.44 -12.56 -7.81
C GLY A 192 1.78 -12.19 -8.44
N PRO A 193 1.96 -12.37 -9.78
CA PRO A 193 3.21 -11.98 -10.45
C PRO A 193 3.55 -10.48 -10.32
N SER A 194 2.53 -9.63 -10.24
CA SER A 194 2.67 -8.17 -10.21
C SER A 194 2.72 -7.59 -8.80
N ILE A 195 2.39 -8.34 -7.75
CA ILE A 195 2.41 -7.83 -6.36
C ILE A 195 3.85 -7.49 -5.96
N ALA A 196 4.07 -6.27 -5.45
CA ALA A 196 5.35 -5.79 -4.96
C ALA A 196 5.32 -5.37 -3.48
N CYS A 197 4.15 -5.22 -2.89
CA CYS A 197 3.96 -5.03 -1.45
C CYS A 197 2.55 -5.43 -1.02
N LEU A 198 2.35 -5.55 0.29
CA LEU A 198 1.04 -5.83 0.89
C LEU A 198 0.68 -4.73 1.88
N HIS A 199 -0.60 -4.37 1.94
CA HIS A 199 -1.20 -3.68 3.06
C HIS A 199 -2.02 -4.67 3.89
N LEU A 200 -1.88 -4.59 5.21
CA LEU A 200 -2.45 -5.55 6.15
C LEU A 200 -3.28 -4.81 7.21
N SER A 201 -4.56 -5.03 7.17
CA SER A 201 -5.53 -4.65 8.21
C SER A 201 -6.62 -5.70 8.28
N ASP A 202 -7.38 -5.74 9.36
CA ASP A 202 -8.54 -6.63 9.47
C ASP A 202 -9.85 -5.83 9.40
N ASN A 203 -10.93 -6.48 9.01
CA ASN A 203 -12.27 -5.92 9.00
C ASN A 203 -13.34 -7.02 9.05
N MET A 204 -14.59 -6.63 9.20
CA MET A 204 -15.73 -7.54 9.29
C MET A 204 -16.38 -7.88 7.94
N GLY A 205 -15.70 -7.62 6.81
CA GLY A 205 -16.18 -7.89 5.46
C GLY A 205 -17.25 -6.92 4.94
N ARG A 206 -17.35 -5.72 5.51
CA ARG A 206 -18.36 -4.73 5.12
C ARG A 206 -17.80 -3.34 4.87
N PHE A 207 -16.80 -2.95 5.66
CA PHE A 207 -16.19 -1.63 5.65
C PHE A 207 -14.69 -1.78 5.83
N ASP A 208 -13.99 -0.74 5.48
CA ASP A 208 -12.56 -0.60 5.71
C ASP A 208 -12.32 -0.15 7.17
N ASP A 209 -12.44 -1.12 8.10
CA ASP A 209 -12.43 -0.84 9.54
C ASP A 209 -11.02 -0.63 10.11
N HIS A 210 -9.96 -1.01 9.39
CA HIS A 210 -8.57 -1.00 9.85
C HIS A 210 -8.38 -1.60 11.26
N LEU A 211 -9.07 -2.71 11.54
CA LEU A 211 -8.96 -3.43 12.81
C LEU A 211 -7.56 -4.04 12.97
N PRO A 212 -7.11 -4.26 14.23
CA PRO A 212 -5.92 -5.06 14.47
C PRO A 212 -6.07 -6.46 13.83
N ILE A 213 -4.98 -6.98 13.29
CA ILE A 213 -4.95 -8.29 12.64
C ILE A 213 -5.39 -9.37 13.65
N GLY A 214 -6.39 -10.16 13.27
CA GLY A 214 -7.01 -11.20 14.10
C GLY A 214 -8.22 -10.73 14.91
N ASP A 215 -8.67 -9.47 14.76
CA ASP A 215 -9.89 -8.94 15.40
C ASP A 215 -11.09 -8.90 14.46
N GLY A 216 -10.88 -9.14 13.17
CA GLY A 216 -11.93 -9.16 12.16
C GLY A 216 -12.28 -10.56 11.65
N GLY A 217 -12.67 -10.63 10.38
CA GLY A 217 -13.15 -11.85 9.74
C GLY A 217 -12.20 -12.48 8.72
N ILE A 218 -11.01 -11.94 8.51
CA ILE A 218 -10.07 -12.45 7.52
C ILE A 218 -9.46 -13.78 7.96
N ASP A 219 -9.45 -14.77 7.07
CA ASP A 219 -8.68 -16.02 7.26
C ASP A 219 -7.18 -15.76 7.02
N TRP A 220 -6.49 -15.34 8.09
CA TRP A 220 -5.06 -15.03 8.04
C TRP A 220 -4.19 -16.26 7.77
N ALA A 221 -4.65 -17.46 8.10
CA ALA A 221 -3.95 -18.69 7.75
C ALA A 221 -4.00 -18.94 6.23
N MET A 222 -5.11 -18.60 5.59
CA MET A 222 -5.22 -18.64 4.13
C MET A 222 -4.37 -17.54 3.49
N ALA A 223 -4.45 -16.30 3.99
CA ALA A 223 -3.65 -15.19 3.49
C ALA A 223 -2.15 -15.50 3.54
N ASP A 224 -1.66 -16.08 4.64
CA ASP A 224 -0.27 -16.52 4.77
C ASP A 224 0.09 -17.59 3.73
N ARG A 225 -0.74 -18.63 3.57
CA ARG A 225 -0.48 -19.67 2.55
C ARG A 225 -0.38 -19.08 1.13
N LEU A 226 -1.26 -18.14 0.78
CA LEU A 226 -1.23 -17.48 -0.52
C LEU A 226 0.03 -16.63 -0.69
N TYR A 227 0.42 -15.89 0.35
CA TYR A 227 1.67 -15.14 0.37
C TYR A 227 2.89 -16.04 0.19
N GLN A 228 2.99 -17.13 0.95
CA GLN A 228 4.09 -18.10 0.82
C GLN A 228 4.14 -18.72 -0.59
N GLY A 229 2.98 -18.92 -1.21
CA GLY A 229 2.84 -19.39 -2.59
C GLY A 229 3.46 -18.46 -3.65
N LEU A 230 3.66 -17.18 -3.34
CA LEU A 230 4.35 -16.25 -4.24
C LEU A 230 5.85 -16.54 -4.38
N GLY A 231 6.45 -17.24 -3.42
CA GLY A 231 7.87 -17.60 -3.43
C GLY A 231 8.84 -16.40 -3.43
N LYS A 232 8.38 -15.25 -2.92
CA LYS A 232 9.16 -14.01 -2.82
C LYS A 232 8.82 -13.26 -1.55
N GLU A 233 9.81 -12.55 -1.00
CA GLU A 233 9.59 -11.66 0.12
C GLU A 233 9.09 -10.31 -0.37
N LEU A 234 8.09 -9.79 0.32
CA LEU A 234 7.49 -8.50 -0.02
C LEU A 234 7.47 -7.59 1.20
N PRO A 235 7.72 -6.29 1.04
CA PRO A 235 7.43 -5.31 2.07
C PRO A 235 5.95 -5.33 2.44
N MET A 236 5.65 -5.17 3.74
CA MET A 236 4.28 -5.16 4.25
C MET A 236 4.05 -3.95 5.13
N THR A 237 2.92 -3.28 4.95
CA THR A 237 2.50 -2.15 5.79
C THR A 237 1.34 -2.57 6.67
N LEU A 238 1.48 -2.39 7.99
CA LEU A 238 0.38 -2.56 8.94
C LEU A 238 -0.44 -1.28 8.97
N GLU A 239 -1.60 -1.31 8.36
CA GLU A 239 -2.55 -0.19 8.29
C GLU A 239 -3.61 -0.31 9.38
N VAL A 240 -3.19 -0.43 10.62
CA VAL A 240 -4.10 -0.66 11.74
C VAL A 240 -4.26 0.57 12.63
N GLY A 241 -5.48 0.80 13.09
CA GLY A 241 -5.82 1.91 13.94
C GLY A 241 -5.20 1.82 15.34
N GLY A 242 -4.87 3.00 15.90
CA GLY A 242 -4.40 3.14 17.28
C GLY A 242 -3.01 2.56 17.56
N LEU A 243 -2.42 2.95 18.70
CA LEU A 243 -1.07 2.51 19.07
C LEU A 243 -1.02 1.02 19.45
N GLN A 244 -2.02 0.55 20.16
CA GLN A 244 -2.11 -0.85 20.60
C GLN A 244 -2.44 -1.79 19.43
N GLY A 245 -3.03 -1.28 18.35
CA GLY A 245 -3.39 -2.07 17.18
C GLY A 245 -2.17 -2.72 16.52
N VAL A 246 -1.07 -1.99 16.40
CA VAL A 246 0.17 -2.54 15.81
C VAL A 246 0.77 -3.61 16.71
N ASP A 247 0.91 -3.35 18.03
CA ASP A 247 1.44 -4.34 18.98
C ASP A 247 0.60 -5.63 18.97
N LYS A 248 -0.71 -5.49 18.96
CA LYS A 248 -1.65 -6.62 18.91
C LYS A 248 -1.53 -7.42 17.62
N SER A 249 -1.44 -6.73 16.49
CA SER A 249 -1.26 -7.34 15.17
C SER A 249 0.06 -8.11 15.08
N LEU A 250 1.17 -7.50 15.51
CA LEU A 250 2.48 -8.17 15.53
C LEU A 250 2.47 -9.40 16.44
N ALA A 251 1.87 -9.30 17.62
CA ALA A 251 1.74 -10.43 18.53
C ALA A 251 0.91 -11.58 17.95
N PHE A 252 -0.17 -11.25 17.21
CA PHE A 252 -0.97 -12.25 16.53
C PHE A 252 -0.19 -12.95 15.42
N LEU A 253 0.44 -12.18 14.53
CA LEU A 253 1.21 -12.71 13.40
C LEU A 253 2.35 -13.62 13.86
N ARG A 254 3.14 -13.16 14.84
CA ARG A 254 4.26 -13.93 15.40
C ARG A 254 3.81 -15.20 16.09
N ARG A 255 2.77 -15.12 16.93
CA ARG A 255 2.26 -16.32 17.65
C ARG A 255 1.83 -17.43 16.69
N ASN A 256 1.35 -17.06 15.51
CA ASN A 256 0.90 -18.01 14.49
C ASN A 256 1.98 -18.33 13.45
N GLY A 257 3.13 -17.65 13.46
CA GLY A 257 4.21 -17.81 12.49
C GLY A 257 3.83 -17.36 11.08
N TYR A 258 2.88 -16.41 10.95
CA TYR A 258 2.42 -15.94 9.65
C TYR A 258 3.39 -14.94 9.02
N PHE A 259 3.47 -14.94 7.70
CA PHE A 259 4.32 -14.05 6.87
C PHE A 259 5.80 -14.14 7.24
N ALA A 260 6.28 -15.33 7.64
CA ALA A 260 7.66 -15.56 8.08
C ALA A 260 8.09 -14.69 9.28
N LEU A 261 7.13 -14.21 10.08
CA LEU A 261 7.44 -13.49 11.31
C LEU A 261 7.63 -14.48 12.46
N GLU A 262 8.86 -14.56 12.96
CA GLU A 262 9.18 -15.39 14.12
C GLU A 262 8.76 -14.72 15.44
N GLY A 263 8.35 -15.56 16.41
CA GLY A 263 7.93 -15.15 17.75
C GLY A 263 9.09 -14.79 18.68
#